data_087ed4f0671246f1f8b119cbb0325f79
#
_entry.id   087ed4f0671246f1f8b119cbb0325f79
#
_cell.length_a   1.000
_cell.length_b   1.000
_cell.length_c   1.000
_cell.angle_alpha   90.00
_cell.angle_beta   90.00
_cell.angle_gamma   90.00
#
_symmetry.space_group_name_H-M   'P 1'
#
loop_
_entity.id
_entity.type
_entity.pdbx_description
1 polymer ?
#
loop_
_entity_poly.entity_id
_entity_poly.type
_entity_poly.pdbx_seq_one_letter_code
_entity_poly.pdbx_strand_id
1 'polypeptide(L)'
;MTRLILHIGAPAAGAAPFQLRAARRAEALERLGAAWLDAADLVGGRPNLDAMTAVEGRGETFRARLAPRRALAFCKPRAEANIGSSERLWWLDDAEALAGFAAGLRRRYARIDIVACLPRQDRMLVAQRAPASAPRALTPAARLWGTEPRALPSWRADFAARLDHAARLEMWRAAFGADAVHALVDPRDAPDLAAAPTLAATVAALAGLPAEAFGPEPPLRPRRGIRAVRALAALEAREAGLGPRERRRLAAAAPRRGLALAPSRAEAAALLARCAEMNARLAEGWRGPDGAPLRFSDDLSDWPEAGSDRPDGPAAGKVRALLLARLAEAEAERREAGIDPARPPRLGPEAGRDAGKAAGEVRRMTQWGELGWRKRVRRRRRLAQAGKLKT
;
A
#
# COMPACT_ATOMS: atom_id res chain seq x y z
N MET A 1 13.94 -27.67 6.62
CA MET A 1 13.62 -26.68 7.68
C MET A 1 12.71 -25.60 7.09
N THR A 2 11.57 -25.28 7.72
CA THR A 2 10.65 -24.26 7.19
C THR A 2 11.21 -22.85 7.34
N ARG A 3 11.13 -22.05 6.26
CA ARG A 3 11.52 -20.63 6.23
C ARG A 3 10.37 -19.74 5.81
N LEU A 4 10.40 -18.49 6.27
CA LEU A 4 9.48 -17.43 5.86
C LEU A 4 10.27 -16.29 5.26
N ILE A 5 9.93 -15.88 4.05
CA ILE A 5 10.38 -14.65 3.42
C ILE A 5 9.20 -13.67 3.41
N LEU A 6 9.29 -12.59 4.16
CA LEU A 6 8.21 -11.62 4.31
C LEU A 6 8.63 -10.26 3.75
N HIS A 7 8.10 -9.91 2.58
CA HIS A 7 8.25 -8.56 2.03
C HIS A 7 7.30 -7.59 2.73
N ILE A 8 7.86 -6.51 3.28
CA ILE A 8 7.16 -5.53 4.11
C ILE A 8 6.90 -4.17 3.43
N GLY A 9 7.33 -3.95 2.21
CA GLY A 9 7.28 -2.65 1.50
C GLY A 9 8.71 -2.12 1.34
N ALA A 10 8.99 -0.81 1.15
CA ALA A 10 8.08 0.32 1.33
C ALA A 10 7.05 0.45 0.20
N PRO A 11 5.98 1.26 0.40
CA PRO A 11 4.99 1.49 -0.63
C PRO A 11 5.59 2.11 -1.90
N ALA A 12 5.04 1.75 -3.06
CA ALA A 12 5.46 2.22 -4.38
C ALA A 12 6.80 1.67 -4.91
N ALA A 13 7.40 0.71 -4.24
CA ALA A 13 8.64 0.04 -4.64
C ALA A 13 8.41 -1.29 -5.40
N GLY A 14 7.44 -1.34 -6.31
CA GLY A 14 7.24 -2.52 -7.15
C GLY A 14 6.47 -3.69 -6.50
N ALA A 15 5.97 -3.56 -5.28
CA ALA A 15 5.28 -4.62 -4.56
C ALA A 15 4.05 -5.16 -5.32
N ALA A 16 3.19 -4.31 -5.87
CA ALA A 16 1.98 -4.75 -6.55
C ALA A 16 2.25 -5.61 -7.80
N PRO A 17 3.18 -5.27 -8.72
CA PRO A 17 3.59 -6.17 -9.79
C PRO A 17 4.19 -7.48 -9.29
N PHE A 18 5.03 -7.44 -8.26
CA PHE A 18 5.61 -8.63 -7.64
C PHE A 18 4.52 -9.56 -7.08
N GLN A 19 3.61 -9.03 -6.26
CA GLN A 19 2.49 -9.78 -5.67
C GLN A 19 1.64 -10.47 -6.74
N LEU A 20 1.33 -9.75 -7.82
CA LEU A 20 0.52 -10.30 -8.90
C LEU A 20 1.25 -11.42 -9.67
N ARG A 21 2.57 -11.28 -9.90
CA ARG A 21 3.37 -12.33 -10.53
C ARG A 21 3.47 -13.56 -9.64
N ALA A 22 3.79 -13.38 -8.37
CA ALA A 22 3.90 -14.47 -7.41
C ALA A 22 2.58 -15.27 -7.32
N ALA A 23 1.44 -14.59 -7.24
CA ALA A 23 0.15 -15.24 -7.20
C ALA A 23 -0.18 -16.02 -8.49
N ARG A 24 0.16 -15.46 -9.67
CA ARG A 24 -0.01 -16.16 -10.96
C ARG A 24 0.88 -17.39 -11.12
N ARG A 25 1.98 -17.41 -10.38
CA ARG A 25 2.96 -18.51 -10.43
C ARG A 25 2.87 -19.43 -9.20
N ALA A 26 1.82 -19.32 -8.39
CA ALA A 26 1.68 -20.06 -7.14
C ALA A 26 1.89 -21.57 -7.33
N GLU A 27 1.27 -22.20 -8.36
CA GLU A 27 1.45 -23.62 -8.67
C GLU A 27 2.90 -23.95 -9.12
N ALA A 28 3.56 -23.04 -9.84
CA ALA A 28 4.96 -23.25 -10.22
C ALA A 28 5.90 -23.14 -9.02
N LEU A 29 5.61 -22.22 -8.09
CA LEU A 29 6.31 -22.10 -6.82
C LEU A 29 6.13 -23.36 -5.96
N GLU A 30 4.92 -23.92 -5.90
CA GLU A 30 4.64 -25.16 -5.17
C GLU A 30 5.49 -26.34 -5.72
N ARG A 31 5.64 -26.46 -7.03
CA ARG A 31 6.54 -27.46 -7.64
C ARG A 31 8.01 -27.27 -7.28
N LEU A 32 8.42 -26.06 -6.94
CA LEU A 32 9.77 -25.70 -6.48
C LEU A 32 9.91 -25.78 -4.94
N GLY A 33 8.91 -26.31 -4.21
CA GLY A 33 8.94 -26.42 -2.76
C GLY A 33 8.64 -25.12 -2.02
N ALA A 34 8.06 -24.11 -2.70
CA ALA A 34 7.72 -22.82 -2.12
C ALA A 34 6.20 -22.56 -2.16
N ALA A 35 5.68 -21.84 -1.16
CA ALA A 35 4.27 -21.45 -1.11
C ALA A 35 4.13 -19.92 -1.11
N TRP A 36 3.28 -19.39 -2.00
CA TRP A 36 2.82 -18.01 -1.91
C TRP A 36 1.74 -17.89 -0.84
N LEU A 37 1.97 -17.00 0.13
CA LEU A 37 1.02 -16.72 1.21
C LEU A 37 0.21 -15.48 0.85
N ASP A 38 -1.09 -15.62 0.73
CA ASP A 38 -2.00 -14.50 0.56
C ASP A 38 -3.30 -14.66 1.34
N ALA A 39 -4.06 -13.58 1.41
CA ALA A 39 -5.33 -13.52 2.10
C ALA A 39 -6.52 -13.36 1.13
N ALA A 40 -6.30 -13.31 -0.18
CA ALA A 40 -7.33 -12.98 -1.17
C ALA A 40 -8.52 -13.94 -1.12
N ASP A 41 -8.25 -15.23 -0.97
CA ASP A 41 -9.27 -16.26 -0.85
C ASP A 41 -10.14 -16.14 0.42
N LEU A 42 -9.63 -15.47 1.44
CA LEU A 42 -10.26 -15.38 2.76
C LEU A 42 -11.04 -14.08 2.96
N VAL A 43 -10.49 -12.97 2.43
CA VAL A 43 -11.05 -11.63 2.67
C VAL A 43 -11.38 -10.88 1.37
N GLY A 44 -11.06 -11.47 0.23
CA GLY A 44 -11.14 -10.82 -1.08
C GLY A 44 -10.05 -9.77 -1.29
N GLY A 45 -9.89 -9.29 -2.52
CA GLY A 45 -8.97 -8.21 -2.83
C GLY A 45 -7.71 -8.65 -3.55
N ARG A 46 -6.56 -8.00 -3.26
CA ARG A 46 -5.28 -8.31 -3.88
C ARG A 46 -4.67 -9.58 -3.28
N PRO A 47 -3.88 -10.33 -4.06
CA PRO A 47 -3.21 -11.53 -3.57
C PRO A 47 -1.98 -11.17 -2.70
N ASN A 48 -2.23 -10.63 -1.51
CA ASN A 48 -1.21 -10.22 -0.55
C ASN A 48 -1.70 -10.38 0.89
N LEU A 49 -0.87 -9.97 1.84
CA LEU A 49 -1.11 -10.06 3.27
C LEU A 49 -1.58 -8.73 3.91
N ASP A 50 -2.06 -7.76 3.13
CA ASP A 50 -2.51 -6.46 3.66
C ASP A 50 -3.60 -6.56 4.72
N ALA A 51 -4.37 -7.65 4.71
CA ALA A 51 -5.38 -7.93 5.73
C ALA A 51 -4.80 -8.21 7.14
N MET A 52 -3.48 -8.38 7.27
CA MET A 52 -2.78 -8.51 8.55
C MET A 52 -2.81 -7.21 9.37
N THR A 53 -2.98 -6.08 8.71
CA THR A 53 -2.92 -4.76 9.33
C THR A 53 -4.26 -4.03 9.23
N ALA A 54 -4.57 -3.25 10.27
CA ALA A 54 -5.62 -2.24 10.26
C ALA A 54 -4.97 -0.84 10.31
N VAL A 55 -5.62 0.15 9.68
CA VAL A 55 -5.15 1.54 9.69
C VAL A 55 -6.23 2.45 10.25
N GLU A 56 -5.85 3.32 11.17
CA GLU A 56 -6.71 4.24 11.90
C GLU A 56 -6.16 5.66 11.84
N GLY A 57 -6.97 6.64 12.26
CA GLY A 57 -6.55 8.04 12.35
C GLY A 57 -6.23 8.69 11.01
N ARG A 58 -5.64 9.89 11.07
CA ARG A 58 -5.18 10.68 9.92
C ARG A 58 -4.02 11.59 10.33
N GLY A 59 -3.11 11.88 9.40
CA GLY A 59 -1.96 12.75 9.67
C GLY A 59 -1.18 12.27 10.89
N GLU A 60 -0.98 13.12 11.88
CA GLU A 60 -0.27 12.81 13.12
C GLU A 60 -0.91 11.69 13.94
N THR A 61 -2.24 11.52 13.86
CA THR A 61 -2.95 10.44 14.55
C THR A 61 -2.99 9.14 13.75
N PHE A 62 -2.40 9.12 12.55
CA PHE A 62 -2.35 7.90 11.74
C PHE A 62 -1.57 6.81 12.48
N ARG A 63 -2.19 5.64 12.56
CA ARG A 63 -1.59 4.43 13.14
C ARG A 63 -1.89 3.24 12.24
N ALA A 64 -0.89 2.43 12.01
CA ALA A 64 -1.03 1.11 11.44
C ALA A 64 -0.84 0.07 12.54
N ARG A 65 -1.84 -0.76 12.76
CA ARG A 65 -1.83 -1.78 13.82
C ARG A 65 -1.79 -3.16 13.20
N LEU A 66 -0.97 -4.00 13.76
CA LEU A 66 -0.98 -5.41 13.43
C LEU A 66 -2.21 -6.08 14.07
N ALA A 67 -2.85 -6.99 13.35
CA ALA A 67 -3.87 -7.87 13.89
C ALA A 67 -3.23 -9.24 14.23
N PRO A 68 -2.68 -9.47 15.44
CA PRO A 68 -1.73 -10.54 15.70
C PRO A 68 -2.24 -11.93 15.37
N ARG A 69 -3.48 -12.26 15.80
CA ARG A 69 -4.10 -13.57 15.51
C ARG A 69 -4.27 -13.80 14.02
N ARG A 70 -4.68 -12.77 13.27
CA ARG A 70 -4.89 -12.83 11.84
C ARG A 70 -3.56 -12.91 11.10
N ALA A 71 -2.59 -12.08 11.49
CA ALA A 71 -1.24 -12.10 10.93
C ALA A 71 -0.61 -13.49 11.05
N LEU A 72 -0.63 -14.08 12.24
CA LEU A 72 -0.14 -15.42 12.45
C LEU A 72 -0.97 -16.49 11.71
N ALA A 73 -2.27 -16.30 11.50
CA ALA A 73 -3.09 -17.24 10.74
C ALA A 73 -2.74 -17.25 9.25
N PHE A 74 -2.40 -16.09 8.67
CA PHE A 74 -1.98 -15.99 7.28
C PHE A 74 -0.55 -16.49 7.06
N CYS A 75 0.32 -16.36 8.07
CA CYS A 75 1.69 -16.85 8.04
C CYS A 75 1.79 -18.28 8.62
N LYS A 76 0.93 -19.20 8.18
CA LYS A 76 1.09 -20.64 8.50
C LYS A 76 2.03 -21.28 7.48
N PRO A 77 3.00 -22.11 7.93
CA PRO A 77 3.81 -22.88 7.01
C PRO A 77 2.96 -23.76 6.09
N ARG A 78 3.25 -23.72 4.79
CA ARG A 78 2.58 -24.52 3.74
C ARG A 78 3.57 -25.33 2.92
N ALA A 79 4.83 -24.88 2.89
CA ALA A 79 5.93 -25.50 2.15
C ALA A 79 7.24 -25.29 2.90
N GLU A 80 8.36 -25.73 2.35
CA GLU A 80 9.68 -25.51 2.91
C GLU A 80 10.02 -24.01 2.92
N ALA A 81 9.80 -23.31 1.80
CA ALA A 81 9.88 -21.86 1.69
C ALA A 81 8.47 -21.27 1.62
N ASN A 82 8.19 -20.27 2.44
CA ASN A 82 6.91 -19.59 2.48
C ASN A 82 7.15 -18.11 2.21
N ILE A 83 6.47 -17.56 1.22
CA ILE A 83 6.72 -16.21 0.72
C ILE A 83 5.46 -15.39 0.87
N GLY A 84 5.53 -14.30 1.59
CA GLY A 84 4.41 -13.37 1.79
C GLY A 84 4.80 -11.93 1.50
N SER A 85 3.81 -11.09 1.21
CA SER A 85 4.05 -9.67 0.92
C SER A 85 2.92 -8.80 1.44
N SER A 86 3.26 -7.69 2.12
CA SER A 86 2.33 -6.64 2.49
C SER A 86 3.02 -5.28 2.59
N GLU A 87 2.65 -4.34 1.73
CA GLU A 87 3.13 -2.94 1.83
C GLU A 87 2.62 -2.23 3.09
N ARG A 88 1.55 -2.71 3.72
CA ARG A 88 1.00 -2.08 4.92
C ARG A 88 1.85 -2.32 6.16
N LEU A 89 2.66 -3.38 6.18
CA LEU A 89 3.59 -3.66 7.26
C LEU A 89 4.63 -2.55 7.43
N TRP A 90 4.99 -1.86 6.34
CA TRP A 90 5.88 -0.70 6.39
C TRP A 90 5.42 0.41 7.36
N TRP A 91 4.11 0.56 7.51
CA TRP A 91 3.54 1.63 8.31
C TRP A 91 3.40 1.30 9.80
N LEU A 92 3.76 0.07 10.22
CA LEU A 92 3.74 -0.30 11.63
C LEU A 92 4.70 0.60 12.41
N ASP A 93 4.22 1.12 13.54
CA ASP A 93 4.96 1.98 14.46
C ASP A 93 4.87 1.50 15.92
N ASP A 94 4.37 0.28 16.10
CA ASP A 94 4.22 -0.39 17.39
C ASP A 94 5.30 -1.49 17.54
N ALA A 95 6.40 -1.15 18.23
CA ALA A 95 7.53 -2.05 18.41
C ALA A 95 7.16 -3.29 19.25
N GLU A 96 6.27 -3.14 20.24
CA GLU A 96 5.83 -4.25 21.09
C GLU A 96 4.98 -5.25 20.29
N ALA A 97 4.02 -4.76 19.50
CA ALA A 97 3.23 -5.61 18.62
C ALA A 97 4.12 -6.34 17.59
N LEU A 98 5.16 -5.66 17.10
CA LEU A 98 6.11 -6.24 16.15
C LEU A 98 6.97 -7.32 16.82
N ALA A 99 7.47 -7.08 18.02
CA ALA A 99 8.21 -8.08 18.80
C ALA A 99 7.35 -9.33 19.12
N GLY A 100 6.10 -9.12 19.52
CA GLY A 100 5.13 -10.20 19.73
C GLY A 100 4.85 -11.02 18.47
N PHE A 101 4.77 -10.35 17.30
CA PHE A 101 4.61 -10.99 16.01
C PHE A 101 5.85 -11.83 15.65
N ALA A 102 7.04 -11.26 15.81
CA ALA A 102 8.31 -11.97 15.59
C ALA A 102 8.43 -13.22 16.47
N ALA A 103 8.12 -13.12 17.75
CA ALA A 103 8.09 -14.26 18.66
C ALA A 103 7.10 -15.34 18.23
N GLY A 104 5.91 -14.91 17.73
CA GLY A 104 4.90 -15.82 17.19
C GLY A 104 5.36 -16.57 15.93
N LEU A 105 6.10 -15.90 15.05
CA LEU A 105 6.65 -16.49 13.84
C LEU A 105 7.82 -17.43 14.14
N ARG A 106 8.73 -17.09 15.06
CA ARG A 106 9.85 -17.97 15.47
C ARG A 106 9.40 -19.33 16.00
N ARG A 107 8.20 -19.43 16.55
CA ARG A 107 7.61 -20.73 16.95
C ARG A 107 7.19 -21.61 15.78
N ARG A 108 7.20 -21.09 14.55
CA ARG A 108 6.68 -21.76 13.36
C ARG A 108 7.71 -21.97 12.25
N TYR A 109 8.70 -21.10 12.26
CA TYR A 109 9.71 -21.04 11.21
C TYR A 109 11.10 -21.12 11.83
N ALA A 110 11.93 -21.97 11.27
CA ALA A 110 13.33 -22.08 11.67
C ALA A 110 14.16 -20.88 11.19
N ARG A 111 13.74 -20.26 10.07
CA ARG A 111 14.36 -19.04 9.54
C ARG A 111 13.28 -18.07 9.07
N ILE A 112 13.51 -16.79 9.35
CA ILE A 112 12.63 -15.69 8.92
C ILE A 112 13.51 -14.63 8.29
N ASP A 113 13.20 -14.28 7.05
CA ASP A 113 13.86 -13.23 6.30
C ASP A 113 12.83 -12.12 6.01
N ILE A 114 13.11 -10.90 6.45
CA ILE A 114 12.30 -9.70 6.22
C ILE A 114 12.92 -8.94 5.06
N VAL A 115 12.15 -8.64 4.03
CA VAL A 115 12.64 -7.94 2.83
C VAL A 115 11.95 -6.58 2.71
N ALA A 116 12.74 -5.51 2.62
CA ALA A 116 12.26 -4.15 2.37
C ALA A 116 12.87 -3.61 1.07
N CYS A 117 12.00 -3.21 0.12
CA CYS A 117 12.42 -2.51 -1.09
C CYS A 117 12.09 -1.02 -0.93
N LEU A 118 13.10 -0.16 -1.02
CA LEU A 118 13.05 1.25 -0.63
C LEU A 118 12.99 2.15 -1.87
N PRO A 119 11.91 2.91 -2.07
CA PRO A 119 11.86 3.96 -3.08
C PRO A 119 12.46 5.25 -2.55
N ARG A 120 13.01 6.09 -3.42
CA ARG A 120 13.38 7.47 -3.06
C ARG A 120 12.15 8.25 -2.61
N GLN A 121 12.27 9.10 -1.60
CA GLN A 121 11.14 9.69 -0.89
C GLN A 121 10.23 10.53 -1.80
N ASP A 122 10.79 11.34 -2.70
CA ASP A 122 10.03 12.15 -3.66
C ASP A 122 9.17 11.27 -4.58
N ARG A 123 9.74 10.20 -5.10
CA ARG A 123 9.04 9.24 -5.98
C ARG A 123 8.00 8.43 -5.23
N MET A 124 8.28 8.07 -3.98
CA MET A 124 7.29 7.41 -3.11
C MET A 124 6.07 8.31 -2.90
N LEU A 125 6.28 9.57 -2.54
CA LEU A 125 5.19 10.52 -2.28
C LEU A 125 4.35 10.75 -3.54
N VAL A 126 4.97 11.01 -4.69
CA VAL A 126 4.24 11.19 -5.95
C VAL A 126 3.44 9.94 -6.32
N ALA A 127 4.00 8.75 -6.19
CA ALA A 127 3.29 7.51 -6.48
C ALA A 127 2.09 7.28 -5.54
N GLN A 128 2.20 7.71 -4.28
CA GLN A 128 1.12 7.61 -3.29
C GLN A 128 -0.05 8.58 -3.53
N ARG A 129 0.12 9.60 -4.41
CA ARG A 129 -0.99 10.51 -4.76
C ARG A 129 -2.14 9.79 -5.47
N ALA A 130 -1.84 8.79 -6.31
CA ALA A 130 -2.87 8.01 -7.00
C ALA A 130 -3.80 7.25 -6.03
N PRO A 131 -3.31 6.43 -5.08
CA PRO A 131 -4.15 5.82 -4.07
C PRO A 131 -4.76 6.84 -3.10
N ALA A 132 -4.08 7.96 -2.79
CA ALA A 132 -4.63 9.01 -1.93
C ALA A 132 -5.89 9.65 -2.53
N SER A 133 -5.94 9.78 -3.85
CA SER A 133 -7.07 10.35 -4.61
C SER A 133 -8.12 9.32 -5.01
N ALA A 134 -8.01 8.07 -4.56
CA ALA A 134 -9.00 7.05 -4.91
C ALA A 134 -10.40 7.43 -4.39
N PRO A 135 -11.47 7.21 -5.19
CA PRO A 135 -12.83 7.60 -4.83
C PRO A 135 -13.46 6.74 -3.74
N ARG A 136 -12.84 5.63 -3.39
CA ARG A 136 -13.28 4.72 -2.30
C ARG A 136 -12.94 5.30 -0.93
N ALA A 137 -13.27 4.56 0.13
CA ALA A 137 -12.90 4.92 1.50
C ALA A 137 -11.43 5.35 1.61
N LEU A 138 -11.12 6.22 2.56
CA LEU A 138 -9.77 6.75 2.74
C LEU A 138 -8.73 5.62 2.78
N THR A 139 -7.85 5.64 1.78
CA THR A 139 -6.70 4.73 1.72
C THR A 139 -5.67 5.10 2.79
N PRO A 140 -4.73 4.22 3.17
CA PRO A 140 -3.60 4.59 4.02
C PRO A 140 -2.87 5.84 3.52
N ALA A 141 -2.62 5.92 2.20
CA ALA A 141 -1.99 7.08 1.58
C ALA A 141 -2.79 8.38 1.77
N ALA A 142 -4.13 8.35 1.63
CA ALA A 142 -4.98 9.52 1.84
C ALA A 142 -5.06 9.93 3.31
N ARG A 143 -5.01 8.97 4.22
CA ARG A 143 -5.00 9.22 5.66
C ARG A 143 -3.69 9.87 6.10
N LEU A 144 -2.59 9.42 5.57
CA LEU A 144 -1.23 9.85 5.95
C LEU A 144 -0.84 11.15 5.23
N TRP A 145 -0.92 11.17 3.91
CA TRP A 145 -0.40 12.25 3.08
C TRP A 145 -1.44 13.32 2.72
N GLY A 146 -2.71 13.11 3.09
CA GLY A 146 -3.79 14.00 2.69
C GLY A 146 -4.23 13.76 1.24
N THR A 147 -5.15 14.62 0.76
CA THR A 147 -5.85 14.48 -0.51
C THR A 147 -5.77 15.70 -1.40
N GLU A 148 -4.97 16.68 -1.02
CA GLU A 148 -4.74 17.89 -1.81
C GLU A 148 -4.27 17.55 -3.23
N PRO A 149 -4.70 18.30 -4.26
CA PRO A 149 -4.38 18.02 -5.65
C PRO A 149 -2.99 18.54 -6.05
N ARG A 150 -1.97 18.15 -5.31
CA ARG A 150 -0.56 18.51 -5.53
C ARG A 150 0.26 17.27 -5.79
N ALA A 151 1.37 17.41 -6.50
CA ALA A 151 2.29 16.30 -6.76
C ALA A 151 2.93 15.80 -5.46
N LEU A 152 3.49 16.72 -4.69
CA LEU A 152 3.97 16.45 -3.35
C LEU A 152 2.97 17.00 -2.33
N PRO A 153 2.71 16.30 -1.22
CA PRO A 153 1.90 16.84 -0.15
C PRO A 153 2.62 17.99 0.54
N SER A 154 1.86 18.95 1.09
CA SER A 154 2.43 20.01 1.93
C SER A 154 3.20 19.40 3.09
N TRP A 155 4.41 19.89 3.34
CA TRP A 155 5.26 19.33 4.39
C TRP A 155 4.65 19.52 5.78
N ARG A 156 4.75 18.47 6.57
CA ARG A 156 4.37 18.45 7.99
C ARG A 156 5.44 17.72 8.80
N ALA A 157 5.55 18.06 10.08
CA ALA A 157 6.59 17.48 10.95
C ALA A 157 6.46 15.95 11.10
N ASP A 158 5.23 15.41 11.07
CA ASP A 158 4.97 13.98 11.14
C ASP A 158 5.50 13.20 9.93
N PHE A 159 5.82 13.88 8.81
CA PHE A 159 6.36 13.23 7.62
C PHE A 159 7.78 12.73 7.82
N ALA A 160 8.61 13.44 8.57
CA ALA A 160 9.99 13.03 8.82
C ALA A 160 10.09 11.58 9.32
N ALA A 161 9.33 11.25 10.37
CA ALA A 161 9.31 9.90 10.93
C ALA A 161 8.78 8.82 9.95
N ARG A 162 7.96 9.22 8.96
CA ARG A 162 7.38 8.29 7.98
C ARG A 162 8.27 8.09 6.74
N LEU A 163 9.14 9.06 6.47
CA LEU A 163 10.10 9.04 5.36
C LEU A 163 11.48 8.53 5.79
N ASP A 164 11.72 8.36 7.08
CA ASP A 164 12.96 7.83 7.64
C ASP A 164 13.04 6.32 7.45
N HIS A 165 13.61 5.92 6.32
CA HIS A 165 13.78 4.51 6.00
C HIS A 165 14.72 3.81 6.97
N ALA A 166 15.78 4.49 7.45
CA ALA A 166 16.72 3.92 8.40
C ALA A 166 16.03 3.58 9.72
N ALA A 167 15.30 4.51 10.31
CA ALA A 167 14.57 4.28 11.56
C ALA A 167 13.51 3.16 11.42
N ARG A 168 12.86 3.08 10.25
CA ARG A 168 11.91 2.00 9.96
C ARG A 168 12.58 0.63 9.93
N LEU A 169 13.69 0.52 9.27
CA LEU A 169 14.45 -0.71 9.18
C LEU A 169 15.01 -1.13 10.55
N GLU A 170 15.48 -0.17 11.38
CA GLU A 170 15.96 -0.45 12.73
C GLU A 170 14.87 -1.05 13.64
N MET A 171 13.64 -0.59 13.53
CA MET A 171 12.53 -1.18 14.28
C MET A 171 12.32 -2.66 13.90
N TRP A 172 12.45 -3.01 12.62
CA TRP A 172 12.37 -4.40 12.17
C TRP A 172 13.60 -5.21 12.59
N ARG A 173 14.79 -4.61 12.53
CA ARG A 173 16.04 -5.23 13.02
C ARG A 173 15.96 -5.55 14.50
N ALA A 174 15.46 -4.63 15.30
CA ALA A 174 15.27 -4.85 16.74
C ALA A 174 14.32 -6.03 17.04
N ALA A 175 13.27 -6.22 16.24
CA ALA A 175 12.30 -7.29 16.45
C ALA A 175 12.78 -8.65 15.90
N PHE A 176 13.45 -8.68 14.75
CA PHE A 176 13.76 -9.93 14.04
C PHE A 176 15.24 -10.34 14.12
N GLY A 177 16.15 -9.43 14.44
CA GLY A 177 17.59 -9.61 14.44
C GLY A 177 18.25 -8.99 13.21
N ALA A 178 19.55 -8.69 13.33
CA ALA A 178 20.31 -7.99 12.28
C ALA A 178 20.36 -8.78 10.97
N ASP A 179 20.62 -10.07 11.05
CA ASP A 179 20.78 -10.93 9.86
C ASP A 179 19.46 -11.32 9.21
N ALA A 180 18.33 -10.97 9.82
CA ALA A 180 17.01 -11.31 9.31
C ALA A 180 16.40 -10.20 8.43
N VAL A 181 16.99 -8.99 8.40
CA VAL A 181 16.41 -7.86 7.68
C VAL A 181 17.27 -7.49 6.48
N HIS A 182 16.72 -7.68 5.31
CA HIS A 182 17.35 -7.41 4.01
C HIS A 182 16.69 -6.21 3.36
N ALA A 183 17.46 -5.17 3.12
CA ALA A 183 16.97 -3.97 2.47
C ALA A 183 17.65 -3.80 1.10
N LEU A 184 16.89 -3.33 0.12
CA LEU A 184 17.37 -2.96 -1.20
C LEU A 184 16.72 -1.67 -1.64
N VAL A 185 17.42 -0.88 -2.46
CA VAL A 185 16.85 0.27 -3.13
C VAL A 185 16.01 -0.21 -4.32
N ASP A 186 14.85 0.40 -4.57
CA ASP A 186 14.11 0.15 -5.81
C ASP A 186 15.03 0.42 -7.02
N PRO A 187 15.19 -0.51 -7.96
CA PRO A 187 16.13 -0.33 -9.08
C PRO A 187 16.00 1.01 -9.81
N ARG A 188 14.79 1.56 -9.90
CA ARG A 188 14.52 2.87 -10.52
C ARG A 188 15.12 4.04 -9.74
N ASP A 189 15.46 3.83 -8.50
CA ASP A 189 15.94 4.84 -7.56
C ASP A 189 17.41 4.59 -7.16
N ALA A 190 17.99 3.50 -7.66
CA ALA A 190 19.40 3.15 -7.42
C ALA A 190 20.34 4.01 -8.25
N PRO A 191 21.57 4.27 -7.76
CA PRO A 191 22.59 4.99 -8.54
C PRO A 191 22.96 4.26 -9.85
N ASP A 192 23.01 2.93 -9.81
CA ASP A 192 23.21 2.08 -10.98
C ASP A 192 21.99 1.17 -11.16
N LEU A 193 21.17 1.53 -12.14
CA LEU A 193 19.96 0.79 -12.48
C LEU A 193 20.26 -0.63 -12.99
N ALA A 194 21.35 -0.81 -13.72
CA ALA A 194 21.69 -2.07 -14.38
C ALA A 194 22.18 -3.13 -13.38
N ALA A 195 22.89 -2.69 -12.35
CA ALA A 195 23.44 -3.56 -11.31
C ALA A 195 22.47 -3.77 -10.13
N ALA A 196 21.41 -2.94 -10.00
CA ALA A 196 20.52 -2.97 -8.86
C ALA A 196 19.69 -4.27 -8.79
N PRO A 197 19.72 -4.99 -7.66
CA PRO A 197 18.93 -6.20 -7.49
C PRO A 197 17.44 -5.88 -7.48
N THR A 198 16.64 -6.74 -8.12
CA THR A 198 15.19 -6.59 -8.07
C THR A 198 14.61 -7.27 -6.83
N LEU A 199 13.40 -6.82 -6.42
CA LEU A 199 12.67 -7.45 -5.32
C LEU A 199 12.47 -8.96 -5.56
N ALA A 200 12.10 -9.35 -6.78
CA ALA A 200 11.84 -10.74 -7.08
C ALA A 200 13.12 -11.59 -7.05
N ALA A 201 14.24 -11.08 -7.58
CA ALA A 201 15.53 -11.77 -7.53
C ALA A 201 16.00 -11.95 -6.07
N THR A 202 15.88 -10.90 -5.24
CA THR A 202 16.25 -10.97 -3.81
C THR A 202 15.40 -12.01 -3.07
N VAL A 203 14.08 -12.00 -3.27
CA VAL A 203 13.17 -12.97 -2.64
C VAL A 203 13.46 -14.39 -3.14
N ALA A 204 13.74 -14.58 -4.44
CA ALA A 204 14.10 -15.88 -4.98
C ALA A 204 15.40 -16.43 -4.34
N ALA A 205 16.43 -15.61 -4.25
CA ALA A 205 17.70 -15.99 -3.61
C ALA A 205 17.51 -16.40 -2.15
N LEU A 206 16.79 -15.61 -1.36
CA LEU A 206 16.50 -15.92 0.05
C LEU A 206 15.65 -17.19 0.20
N ALA A 207 14.75 -17.46 -0.75
CA ALA A 207 13.93 -18.66 -0.76
C ALA A 207 14.69 -19.91 -1.26
N GLY A 208 15.89 -19.75 -1.81
CA GLY A 208 16.62 -20.83 -2.49
C GLY A 208 15.99 -21.26 -3.80
N LEU A 209 15.35 -20.33 -4.51
CA LEU A 209 14.65 -20.54 -5.77
C LEU A 209 15.48 -20.03 -6.95
N PRO A 210 15.27 -20.57 -8.16
CA PRO A 210 15.85 -20.00 -9.38
C PRO A 210 15.43 -18.54 -9.56
N ALA A 211 16.28 -17.70 -10.15
CA ALA A 211 16.00 -16.27 -10.34
C ALA A 211 14.71 -16.01 -11.15
N GLU A 212 14.39 -16.90 -12.07
CA GLU A 212 13.19 -16.86 -12.91
C GLU A 212 11.92 -17.41 -12.25
N ALA A 213 11.96 -17.85 -10.99
CA ALA A 213 10.82 -18.47 -10.31
C ALA A 213 9.56 -17.62 -10.37
N PHE A 214 9.70 -16.28 -10.30
CA PHE A 214 8.60 -15.33 -10.40
C PHE A 214 8.28 -14.91 -11.85
N GLY A 215 8.93 -15.51 -12.85
CA GLY A 215 8.80 -15.14 -14.26
C GLY A 215 9.54 -13.84 -14.61
N PRO A 216 9.43 -13.40 -15.88
CA PRO A 216 10.18 -12.24 -16.35
C PRO A 216 9.80 -10.97 -15.62
N GLU A 217 10.79 -10.14 -15.33
CA GLU A 217 10.55 -8.80 -14.81
C GLU A 217 9.83 -7.94 -15.86
N PRO A 218 8.75 -7.25 -15.50
CA PRO A 218 8.17 -6.30 -16.40
C PRO A 218 9.16 -5.14 -16.63
N PRO A 219 9.15 -4.53 -17.81
CA PRO A 219 10.00 -3.38 -18.06
C PRO A 219 9.72 -2.28 -17.03
N LEU A 220 10.78 -1.69 -16.49
CA LEU A 220 10.68 -0.61 -15.53
C LEU A 220 9.98 0.58 -16.21
N ARG A 221 8.80 0.91 -15.72
CA ARG A 221 8.04 2.04 -16.23
C ARG A 221 8.22 3.22 -15.28
N PRO A 222 8.31 4.45 -15.81
CA PRO A 222 8.32 5.64 -14.97
C PRO A 222 7.13 5.63 -14.03
N ARG A 223 7.33 6.02 -12.77
CA ARG A 223 6.23 6.21 -11.82
C ARG A 223 5.41 7.40 -12.28
N ARG A 224 4.22 7.14 -12.77
CA ARG A 224 3.30 8.20 -13.17
C ARG A 224 2.49 8.64 -11.96
N GLY A 225 2.56 9.92 -11.64
CA GLY A 225 1.65 10.57 -10.70
C GLY A 225 0.19 10.46 -11.17
N ILE A 226 -0.74 10.80 -10.28
CA ILE A 226 -2.14 10.91 -10.66
C ILE A 226 -2.31 12.07 -11.65
N ARG A 227 -3.28 11.95 -12.56
CA ARG A 227 -3.68 13.08 -13.39
C ARG A 227 -4.24 14.20 -12.51
N ALA A 228 -3.76 15.43 -12.72
CA ALA A 228 -4.16 16.60 -11.94
C ALA A 228 -5.70 16.75 -11.84
N VAL A 229 -6.39 16.55 -12.96
CA VAL A 229 -7.86 16.57 -13.03
C VAL A 229 -8.52 15.55 -12.10
N ARG A 230 -7.96 14.34 -11.97
CA ARG A 230 -8.49 13.32 -11.06
C ARG A 230 -8.25 13.65 -9.60
N ALA A 231 -7.09 14.24 -9.30
CA ALA A 231 -6.77 14.67 -7.94
C ALA A 231 -7.73 15.77 -7.50
N LEU A 232 -7.97 16.76 -8.36
CA LEU A 232 -8.92 17.84 -8.11
C LEU A 232 -10.35 17.28 -7.94
N ALA A 233 -10.82 16.43 -8.84
CA ALA A 233 -12.13 15.81 -8.72
C ALA A 233 -12.31 15.03 -7.41
N ALA A 234 -11.29 14.33 -6.96
CA ALA A 234 -11.32 13.59 -5.71
C ALA A 234 -11.38 14.53 -4.50
N LEU A 235 -10.65 15.65 -4.54
CA LEU A 235 -10.66 16.66 -3.48
C LEU A 235 -12.04 17.33 -3.41
N GLU A 236 -12.50 17.96 -4.49
CA GLU A 236 -13.76 18.69 -4.54
C GLU A 236 -14.96 17.81 -4.18
N ALA A 237 -14.97 16.56 -4.66
CA ALA A 237 -16.02 15.62 -4.28
C ALA A 237 -16.07 15.29 -2.78
N ARG A 238 -14.92 15.33 -2.10
CA ARG A 238 -14.86 15.14 -0.65
C ARG A 238 -15.27 16.37 0.11
N GLU A 239 -14.83 17.54 -0.33
CA GLU A 239 -15.20 18.82 0.27
C GLU A 239 -16.70 19.08 0.13
N ALA A 240 -17.28 18.69 -1.01
CA ALA A 240 -18.73 18.74 -1.24
C ALA A 240 -19.52 17.64 -0.49
N GLY A 241 -18.87 16.80 0.30
CA GLY A 241 -19.53 15.75 1.08
C GLY A 241 -20.14 14.61 0.27
N LEU A 242 -19.77 14.46 -1.02
CA LEU A 242 -20.30 13.40 -1.86
C LEU A 242 -20.00 11.99 -1.32
N GLY A 243 -21.01 11.13 -1.37
CA GLY A 243 -20.89 9.74 -0.95
C GLY A 243 -19.94 8.91 -1.83
N PRO A 244 -19.53 7.70 -1.40
CA PRO A 244 -18.58 6.86 -2.14
C PRO A 244 -19.06 6.50 -3.57
N ARG A 245 -20.37 6.38 -3.78
CA ARG A 245 -20.98 6.08 -5.09
C ARG A 245 -20.79 7.26 -6.04
N GLU A 246 -21.13 8.48 -5.58
CA GLU A 246 -21.04 9.69 -6.38
C GLU A 246 -19.60 10.07 -6.69
N ARG A 247 -18.71 9.92 -5.72
CA ARG A 247 -17.26 10.09 -5.95
C ARG A 247 -16.72 9.15 -7.05
N ARG A 248 -17.23 7.91 -7.10
CA ARG A 248 -16.85 6.97 -8.18
C ARG A 248 -17.38 7.41 -9.55
N ARG A 249 -18.62 7.89 -9.61
CA ARG A 249 -19.22 8.42 -10.86
C ARG A 249 -18.42 9.63 -11.35
N LEU A 250 -18.12 10.58 -10.46
CA LEU A 250 -17.31 11.75 -10.80
C LEU A 250 -15.90 11.36 -11.28
N ALA A 251 -15.24 10.46 -10.59
CA ALA A 251 -13.91 9.97 -10.99
C ALA A 251 -13.94 9.21 -12.34
N ALA A 252 -15.03 8.52 -12.65
CA ALA A 252 -15.20 7.85 -13.93
C ALA A 252 -15.46 8.84 -15.07
N ALA A 253 -16.20 9.93 -14.80
CA ALA A 253 -16.49 11.00 -15.74
C ALA A 253 -15.30 11.95 -15.95
N ALA A 254 -14.38 12.05 -14.99
CA ALA A 254 -13.22 12.91 -15.10
C ALA A 254 -12.34 12.54 -16.31
N PRO A 255 -11.81 13.52 -17.05
CA PRO A 255 -11.00 13.28 -18.23
C PRO A 255 -9.83 12.32 -17.93
N ARG A 256 -9.67 11.33 -18.79
CA ARG A 256 -8.57 10.34 -18.66
C ARG A 256 -7.24 10.85 -19.23
N ARG A 257 -7.28 11.94 -20.00
CA ARG A 257 -6.11 12.61 -20.60
C ARG A 257 -5.87 13.91 -19.89
N GLY A 258 -4.62 14.36 -19.85
CA GLY A 258 -4.18 15.58 -19.17
C GLY A 258 -2.82 15.40 -18.55
N LEU A 259 -2.26 16.48 -18.00
CA LEU A 259 -0.97 16.45 -17.33
C LEU A 259 -1.00 15.50 -16.12
N ALA A 260 0.06 14.71 -15.97
CA ALA A 260 0.30 13.99 -14.73
C ALA A 260 0.81 14.99 -13.68
N LEU A 261 0.42 14.86 -12.44
CA LEU A 261 1.05 15.61 -11.35
C LEU A 261 2.50 15.19 -11.27
N ALA A 262 3.38 16.15 -11.40
CA ALA A 262 4.82 16.00 -11.23
C ALA A 262 5.35 17.22 -10.49
N PRO A 263 6.21 17.06 -9.47
CA PRO A 263 6.91 18.18 -8.89
C PRO A 263 7.90 18.78 -9.91
N SER A 264 8.28 20.02 -9.73
CA SER A 264 9.47 20.55 -10.39
C SER A 264 10.74 19.91 -9.82
N ARG A 265 11.84 19.98 -10.54
CA ARG A 265 13.15 19.53 -10.00
C ARG A 265 13.49 20.26 -8.71
N ALA A 266 13.23 21.55 -8.64
CA ALA A 266 13.49 22.36 -7.44
C ALA A 266 12.66 21.86 -6.22
N GLU A 267 11.37 21.52 -6.41
CA GLU A 267 10.53 20.98 -5.33
C GLU A 267 11.00 19.59 -4.89
N ALA A 268 11.37 18.73 -5.83
CA ALA A 268 11.92 17.41 -5.52
C ALA A 268 13.26 17.53 -4.78
N ALA A 269 14.17 18.41 -5.23
CA ALA A 269 15.44 18.69 -4.57
C ALA A 269 15.24 19.22 -3.14
N ALA A 270 14.32 20.16 -2.96
CA ALA A 270 14.00 20.72 -1.64
C ALA A 270 13.44 19.66 -0.67
N LEU A 271 12.63 18.71 -1.17
CA LEU A 271 12.17 17.57 -0.36
C LEU A 271 13.34 16.66 0.03
N LEU A 272 14.20 16.30 -0.93
CA LEU A 272 15.34 15.41 -0.69
C LEU A 272 16.36 16.02 0.26
N ALA A 273 16.58 17.34 0.19
CA ALA A 273 17.41 18.08 1.15
C ALA A 273 16.88 17.92 2.59
N ARG A 274 15.57 17.91 2.79
CA ARG A 274 14.97 17.62 4.12
C ARG A 274 15.16 16.17 4.56
N CYS A 275 15.37 15.26 3.63
CA CYS A 275 15.62 13.85 3.91
C CYS A 275 17.12 13.51 3.98
N ALA A 276 18.03 14.46 3.74
CA ALA A 276 19.46 14.20 3.58
C ALA A 276 20.09 13.48 4.78
N GLU A 277 19.79 13.92 6.00
CA GLU A 277 20.31 13.30 7.22
C GLU A 277 19.77 11.88 7.40
N MET A 278 18.52 11.64 7.12
CA MET A 278 17.91 10.29 7.17
C MET A 278 18.55 9.36 6.13
N ASN A 279 18.83 9.87 4.94
CA ASN A 279 19.48 9.11 3.87
C ASN A 279 20.98 8.86 4.17
N ALA A 280 21.66 9.78 4.85
CA ALA A 280 23.03 9.56 5.33
C ALA A 280 23.05 8.40 6.36
N ARG A 281 22.18 8.41 7.36
CA ARG A 281 22.05 7.29 8.32
C ARG A 281 21.74 5.96 7.65
N LEU A 282 20.89 5.97 6.60
CA LEU A 282 20.61 4.78 5.82
C LEU A 282 21.89 4.24 5.15
N ALA A 283 22.65 5.09 4.49
CA ALA A 283 23.90 4.73 3.81
C ALA A 283 25.00 4.25 4.78
N GLU A 284 25.06 4.80 5.98
CA GLU A 284 26.01 4.41 7.02
C GLU A 284 25.66 3.05 7.65
N GLY A 285 24.39 2.87 8.04
CA GLY A 285 23.93 1.73 8.82
C GLY A 285 23.51 0.51 8.02
N TRP A 286 23.27 0.64 6.70
CA TRP A 286 22.66 -0.41 5.90
C TRP A 286 23.42 -0.73 4.63
N ARG A 287 23.42 -2.02 4.28
CA ARG A 287 24.06 -2.54 3.06
C ARG A 287 23.03 -3.26 2.21
N GLY A 288 23.16 -3.13 0.89
CA GLY A 288 22.40 -3.89 -0.07
C GLY A 288 22.82 -5.36 -0.14
N PRO A 289 22.11 -6.19 -0.91
CA PRO A 289 22.49 -7.59 -1.13
C PRO A 289 23.87 -7.78 -1.74
N ASP A 290 24.40 -6.76 -2.40
CA ASP A 290 25.75 -6.66 -2.98
C ASP A 290 26.83 -6.19 -1.99
N GLY A 291 26.46 -5.90 -0.74
CA GLY A 291 27.33 -5.34 0.29
C GLY A 291 27.57 -3.82 0.17
N ALA A 292 27.08 -3.17 -0.87
CA ALA A 292 27.23 -1.73 -1.04
C ALA A 292 26.32 -0.93 -0.09
N PRO A 293 26.72 0.30 0.31
CA PRO A 293 25.84 1.18 1.09
C PRO A 293 24.52 1.45 0.37
N LEU A 294 23.41 1.42 1.10
CA LEU A 294 22.10 1.77 0.54
C LEU A 294 22.04 3.28 0.26
N ARG A 295 22.09 3.64 -1.01
CA ARG A 295 22.02 5.02 -1.48
C ARG A 295 21.01 5.17 -2.59
N PHE A 296 20.32 6.30 -2.62
CA PHE A 296 19.47 6.69 -3.73
C PHE A 296 20.28 7.44 -4.78
N SER A 297 19.84 7.34 -6.03
CA SER A 297 20.34 8.19 -7.11
C SER A 297 20.00 9.65 -6.85
N ASP A 298 20.94 10.55 -7.12
CA ASP A 298 20.73 12.02 -7.07
C ASP A 298 20.10 12.55 -8.37
N ASP A 299 19.90 11.66 -9.37
CA ASP A 299 19.32 12.04 -10.65
C ASP A 299 17.85 12.48 -10.50
N LEU A 300 17.59 13.72 -10.87
CA LEU A 300 16.26 14.35 -10.90
C LEU A 300 15.77 14.57 -12.33
N SER A 301 16.41 14.00 -13.33
CA SER A 301 16.07 14.21 -14.75
C SER A 301 14.65 13.76 -15.10
N ASP A 302 14.08 12.83 -14.34
CA ASP A 302 12.69 12.40 -14.46
C ASP A 302 11.67 13.50 -14.14
N TRP A 303 12.08 14.53 -13.39
CA TRP A 303 11.22 15.63 -13.02
C TRP A 303 11.40 16.81 -14.00
N PRO A 304 10.30 17.44 -14.42
CA PRO A 304 10.36 18.61 -15.29
C PRO A 304 10.96 19.82 -14.56
N GLU A 305 11.51 20.79 -15.29
CA GLU A 305 11.96 22.06 -14.74
C GLU A 305 10.82 22.81 -14.03
N ALA A 306 9.68 22.93 -14.72
CA ALA A 306 8.46 23.49 -14.14
C ALA A 306 7.48 22.34 -13.80
N GLY A 307 7.12 22.23 -12.53
CA GLY A 307 6.17 21.21 -12.05
C GLY A 307 4.76 21.42 -12.60
N SER A 308 4.03 20.33 -12.75
CA SER A 308 2.59 20.34 -12.99
C SER A 308 1.86 20.06 -11.67
N ASP A 309 2.08 20.94 -10.70
CA ASP A 309 1.64 20.72 -9.33
C ASP A 309 0.15 21.01 -9.11
N ARG A 310 -0.46 21.80 -10.01
CA ARG A 310 -1.86 22.19 -9.90
C ARG A 310 -2.62 21.93 -11.20
N PRO A 311 -3.91 21.50 -11.10
CA PRO A 311 -4.77 21.48 -12.26
C PRO A 311 -4.97 22.90 -12.77
N ASP A 312 -4.66 23.15 -14.01
CA ASP A 312 -4.81 24.45 -14.67
C ASP A 312 -6.27 24.76 -15.08
N GLY A 313 -6.54 26.02 -15.47
CA GLY A 313 -7.84 26.61 -15.63
C GLY A 313 -8.87 25.77 -16.45
N PRO A 314 -8.62 25.35 -17.72
CA PRO A 314 -9.63 24.63 -18.49
C PRO A 314 -9.97 23.25 -17.94
N ALA A 315 -8.99 22.53 -17.41
CA ALA A 315 -9.18 21.21 -16.81
C ALA A 315 -9.92 21.31 -15.48
N ALA A 316 -9.57 22.28 -14.66
CA ALA A 316 -10.26 22.60 -13.41
C ALA A 316 -11.72 23.02 -13.67
N GLY A 317 -11.96 23.87 -14.65
CA GLY A 317 -13.32 24.28 -15.07
C GLY A 317 -14.20 23.10 -15.46
N LYS A 318 -13.67 22.16 -16.24
CA LYS A 318 -14.40 20.92 -16.60
C LYS A 318 -14.74 20.06 -15.40
N VAL A 319 -13.82 19.91 -14.45
CA VAL A 319 -14.08 19.14 -13.23
C VAL A 319 -15.13 19.81 -12.37
N ARG A 320 -15.06 21.12 -12.18
CA ARG A 320 -16.07 21.88 -11.46
C ARG A 320 -17.46 21.81 -12.10
N ALA A 321 -17.53 21.92 -13.42
CA ALA A 321 -18.79 21.75 -14.16
C ALA A 321 -19.39 20.35 -13.94
N LEU A 322 -18.57 19.31 -14.01
CA LEU A 322 -19.00 17.93 -13.73
C LEU A 322 -19.45 17.76 -12.28
N LEU A 323 -18.76 18.39 -11.32
CA LEU A 323 -19.13 18.36 -9.90
C LEU A 323 -20.47 19.02 -9.68
N LEU A 324 -20.68 20.24 -10.22
CA LEU A 324 -21.94 20.98 -10.10
C LEU A 324 -23.12 20.21 -10.71
N ALA A 325 -22.92 19.61 -11.88
CA ALA A 325 -23.94 18.77 -12.49
C ALA A 325 -24.31 17.57 -11.60
N ARG A 326 -23.34 16.93 -10.98
CA ARG A 326 -23.59 15.81 -10.06
C ARG A 326 -24.21 16.21 -8.74
N LEU A 327 -23.89 17.38 -8.23
CA LEU A 327 -24.55 17.94 -7.05
C LEU A 327 -26.03 18.25 -7.34
N ALA A 328 -26.32 18.87 -8.49
CA ALA A 328 -27.68 19.13 -8.93
C ALA A 328 -28.51 17.85 -9.09
N GLU A 329 -27.94 16.80 -9.72
CA GLU A 329 -28.59 15.49 -9.81
C GLU A 329 -28.86 14.87 -8.44
N ALA A 330 -27.89 14.92 -7.52
CA ALA A 330 -28.07 14.41 -6.18
C ALA A 330 -29.12 15.18 -5.36
N GLU A 331 -29.24 16.48 -5.58
CA GLU A 331 -30.30 17.28 -4.98
C GLU A 331 -31.67 16.93 -5.55
N ALA A 332 -31.78 16.73 -6.87
CA ALA A 332 -33.01 16.31 -7.51
C ALA A 332 -33.46 14.93 -6.97
N GLU A 333 -32.56 13.95 -6.93
CA GLU A 333 -32.82 12.63 -6.35
C GLU A 333 -33.31 12.72 -4.87
N ARG A 334 -32.75 13.65 -4.08
CA ARG A 334 -33.20 13.90 -2.70
C ARG A 334 -34.61 14.51 -2.62
N ARG A 335 -34.93 15.47 -3.49
CA ARG A 335 -36.26 16.08 -3.58
C ARG A 335 -37.33 15.05 -3.96
N GLU A 336 -37.02 14.22 -4.96
CA GLU A 336 -37.89 13.11 -5.37
C GLU A 336 -38.12 12.10 -4.25
N ALA A 337 -37.10 11.87 -3.42
CA ALA A 337 -37.20 11.02 -2.24
C ALA A 337 -37.85 11.68 -1.00
N GLY A 338 -38.38 12.93 -1.14
CA GLY A 338 -39.00 13.68 -0.04
C GLY A 338 -38.01 14.13 1.04
N ILE A 339 -36.73 14.16 0.76
CA ILE A 339 -35.68 14.60 1.69
C ILE A 339 -35.42 16.09 1.45
N ASP A 340 -35.68 16.93 2.45
CA ASP A 340 -35.41 18.37 2.40
C ASP A 340 -33.92 18.65 2.13
N PRO A 341 -33.58 19.26 0.96
CA PRO A 341 -32.22 19.57 0.60
C PRO A 341 -31.54 20.63 1.48
N ALA A 342 -32.32 21.50 2.12
CA ALA A 342 -31.86 22.55 3.03
C ALA A 342 -31.47 21.99 4.42
N ARG A 343 -31.88 20.79 4.74
CA ARG A 343 -31.49 20.12 5.97
C ARG A 343 -30.13 19.47 5.75
N PRO A 344 -29.02 19.99 6.34
CA PRO A 344 -27.75 19.31 6.28
C PRO A 344 -28.02 17.87 6.71
N PRO A 345 -27.37 16.87 6.07
CA PRO A 345 -27.54 15.50 6.50
C PRO A 345 -27.30 15.52 8.01
N ARG A 346 -28.37 15.41 8.81
CA ARG A 346 -28.18 15.16 10.21
C ARG A 346 -27.31 13.90 10.21
N LEU A 347 -26.07 14.09 10.60
CA LEU A 347 -25.32 13.05 11.27
C LEU A 347 -26.17 12.78 12.54
N GLY A 348 -27.32 12.16 12.32
CA GLY A 348 -28.24 11.82 13.38
C GLY A 348 -27.58 10.84 14.32
N PRO A 349 -28.12 10.59 15.48
CA PRO A 349 -27.71 9.48 16.33
C PRO A 349 -27.66 8.15 15.58
N GLU A 350 -28.23 8.06 14.36
CA GLU A 350 -28.04 6.96 13.41
C GLU A 350 -26.70 6.98 12.67
N ALA A 351 -26.07 8.13 12.41
CA ALA A 351 -24.69 8.14 11.90
C ALA A 351 -23.69 7.76 13.01
N GLY A 352 -23.99 8.06 14.26
CA GLY A 352 -23.35 7.48 15.45
C GLY A 352 -23.73 6.00 15.62
N ARG A 353 -24.99 5.62 15.31
CA ARG A 353 -25.44 4.22 15.25
C ARG A 353 -24.94 3.51 14.00
N ASP A 354 -24.77 4.19 12.88
CA ASP A 354 -24.14 3.62 11.67
C ASP A 354 -22.62 3.60 11.77
N ALA A 355 -21.99 4.51 12.48
CA ALA A 355 -20.60 4.34 12.94
C ALA A 355 -20.50 3.25 14.03
N GLY A 356 -21.44 3.16 14.95
CA GLY A 356 -21.59 2.07 15.91
C GLY A 356 -22.08 0.76 15.27
N LYS A 357 -22.96 0.81 14.24
CA LYS A 357 -23.34 -0.33 13.40
C LYS A 357 -22.21 -0.71 12.44
N ALA A 358 -21.48 0.23 11.85
CA ALA A 358 -20.28 -0.05 11.09
C ALA A 358 -19.15 -0.59 11.97
N ALA A 359 -18.99 -0.10 13.20
CA ALA A 359 -18.10 -0.71 14.19
C ALA A 359 -18.66 -2.05 14.73
N GLY A 360 -19.97 -2.17 14.89
CA GLY A 360 -20.68 -3.41 15.20
C GLY A 360 -20.79 -4.36 14.02
N GLU A 361 -20.86 -3.87 12.77
CA GLU A 361 -20.70 -4.68 11.55
C GLU A 361 -19.24 -5.06 11.31
N VAL A 362 -18.29 -4.20 11.59
CA VAL A 362 -16.87 -4.59 11.63
C VAL A 362 -16.62 -5.61 12.75
N ARG A 363 -17.24 -5.47 13.93
CA ARG A 363 -17.22 -6.53 14.96
C ARG A 363 -18.01 -7.78 14.54
N ARG A 364 -19.17 -7.65 13.91
CA ARG A 364 -19.93 -8.78 13.35
C ARG A 364 -19.26 -9.35 12.11
N MET A 365 -18.70 -8.57 11.20
CA MET A 365 -17.91 -9.05 10.07
C MET A 365 -16.61 -9.71 10.51
N THR A 366 -16.00 -9.31 11.63
CA THR A 366 -14.90 -10.06 12.25
C THR A 366 -15.38 -11.38 12.87
N GLN A 367 -16.54 -11.40 13.55
CA GLN A 367 -17.15 -12.63 14.04
C GLN A 367 -17.76 -13.50 12.90
N TRP A 368 -18.41 -12.88 11.92
CA TRP A 368 -18.95 -13.59 10.74
C TRP A 368 -17.82 -13.98 9.76
N GLY A 369 -16.74 -13.21 9.69
CA GLY A 369 -15.52 -13.58 8.99
C GLY A 369 -14.87 -14.83 9.58
N GLU A 370 -14.84 -14.97 10.92
CA GLU A 370 -14.35 -16.17 11.59
C GLU A 370 -15.31 -17.37 11.42
N LEU A 371 -16.60 -17.16 11.54
CA LEU A 371 -17.64 -18.22 11.35
C LEU A 371 -17.79 -18.59 9.86
N GLY A 372 -17.80 -17.62 8.98
CA GLY A 372 -17.84 -17.83 7.52
C GLY A 372 -16.57 -18.48 6.98
N TRP A 373 -15.42 -18.15 7.56
CA TRP A 373 -14.15 -18.80 7.26
C TRP A 373 -14.14 -20.26 7.70
N ARG A 374 -14.52 -20.56 8.93
CA ARG A 374 -14.61 -21.94 9.44
C ARG A 374 -15.58 -22.79 8.60
N LYS A 375 -16.72 -22.22 8.15
CA LYS A 375 -17.67 -22.90 7.26
C LYS A 375 -17.09 -23.11 5.86
N ARG A 376 -16.37 -22.12 5.28
CA ARG A 376 -15.74 -22.24 3.94
C ARG A 376 -14.56 -23.21 3.93
N VAL A 377 -13.71 -23.16 4.95
CA VAL A 377 -12.60 -24.14 5.10
C VAL A 377 -13.12 -25.54 5.30
N ARG A 378 -14.18 -25.74 6.12
CA ARG A 378 -14.83 -27.05 6.26
C ARG A 378 -15.49 -27.51 4.95
N ARG A 379 -16.13 -26.61 4.20
CA ARG A 379 -16.75 -26.93 2.91
C ARG A 379 -15.68 -27.27 1.86
N ARG A 380 -14.58 -26.52 1.77
CA ARG A 380 -13.46 -26.84 0.85
C ARG A 380 -12.80 -28.17 1.19
N ARG A 381 -12.54 -28.44 2.47
CA ARG A 381 -12.03 -29.75 2.92
C ARG A 381 -12.97 -30.90 2.54
N ARG A 382 -14.27 -30.72 2.72
CA ARG A 382 -15.27 -31.73 2.31
C ARG A 382 -15.33 -31.92 0.80
N LEU A 383 -15.21 -30.84 0.01
CA LEU A 383 -15.20 -30.92 -1.46
C LEU A 383 -13.88 -31.51 -1.99
N ALA A 384 -12.76 -31.23 -1.38
CA ALA A 384 -11.48 -31.87 -1.69
C ALA A 384 -11.48 -33.36 -1.34
N GLN A 385 -12.00 -33.73 -0.17
CA GLN A 385 -12.15 -35.13 0.24
C GLN A 385 -13.18 -35.91 -0.60
N ALA A 386 -14.14 -35.21 -1.19
CA ALA A 386 -15.16 -35.81 -2.07
C ALA A 386 -14.73 -35.84 -3.55
N GLY A 387 -13.53 -35.46 -3.90
CA GLY A 387 -13.05 -35.42 -5.31
C GLY A 387 -13.82 -34.47 -6.23
N LYS A 388 -14.61 -33.53 -5.66
CA LYS A 388 -15.49 -32.61 -6.40
C LYS A 388 -14.91 -31.22 -6.61
N LEU A 389 -13.66 -30.97 -6.20
CA LEU A 389 -12.93 -29.79 -6.62
C LEU A 389 -12.39 -30.06 -8.03
N LYS A 390 -13.02 -29.46 -9.04
CA LYS A 390 -12.39 -29.31 -10.34
C LYS A 390 -11.19 -28.38 -10.17
N THR A 391 -10.03 -28.88 -10.52
CA THR A 391 -8.75 -28.18 -10.63
C THR A 391 -8.88 -26.94 -11.50
#